data_a8f09006e0988b7a4dd8d08616da43bd
#
_entry.id   a8f09006e0988b7a4dd8d08616da43bd
#
_cell.length_a   1.000
_cell.length_b   1.000
_cell.length_c   1.000
_cell.angle_alpha   90.00
_cell.angle_beta   90.00
_cell.angle_gamma   90.00
#
_symmetry.space_group_name_H-M   'P 1'
#
loop_
_entity.id
_entity.type
_entity.pdbx_description
1 polymer ?
#
loop_
_entity_poly.entity_id
_entity_poly.type
_entity_poly.pdbx_seq_one_letter_code
_entity_poly.pdbx_strand_id
1 'polypeptide(L)'
;AQSSVLEAGRLLQAIGERGQAKRFFLHLAEGQDRAGLEALSDLALLLDEPHLALVVAKQAAEQGWILPRAYYPVPEMVPQELAVSRALALAISRRESEFEPTARSSANALGLMQLLPETAARMAKQLGMAHETRQLTADPAHNAVLGAAYLAQMIEEFGPTVAMVAAGYNAGPGRPRRWVSEFGDPRNHSIVDLGDHSGNRSRLDRMERGKSGLEKAPLRLADSAKFGLRC
;
A
#
# COMPACT_ATOMS: atom_id res chain seq x y z
N ALA A 1 -24.58 25.57 -11.01
CA ALA A 1 -24.03 25.33 -12.35
C ALA A 1 -23.27 24.03 -12.35
N GLN A 2 -23.59 23.08 -13.24
CA GLN A 2 -22.79 21.88 -13.41
C GLN A 2 -21.40 22.29 -13.89
N SER A 3 -20.34 21.85 -13.20
CA SER A 3 -18.97 22.11 -13.66
C SER A 3 -18.67 21.29 -14.91
N SER A 4 -18.34 21.95 -16.01
CA SER A 4 -17.93 21.26 -17.26
C SER A 4 -16.69 20.37 -17.05
N VAL A 5 -15.83 20.74 -16.12
CA VAL A 5 -14.65 19.97 -15.71
C VAL A 5 -15.07 18.66 -15.03
N LEU A 6 -16.08 18.70 -14.14
CA LEU A 6 -16.61 17.50 -13.49
C LEU A 6 -17.22 16.55 -14.51
N GLU A 7 -18.02 17.07 -15.44
CA GLU A 7 -18.65 16.27 -16.49
C GLU A 7 -17.60 15.61 -17.39
N ALA A 8 -16.58 16.35 -17.80
CA ALA A 8 -15.46 15.80 -18.55
C ALA A 8 -14.73 14.68 -17.79
N GLY A 9 -14.46 14.87 -16.49
CA GLY A 9 -13.85 13.84 -15.64
C GLY A 9 -14.70 12.57 -15.56
N ARG A 10 -16.04 12.70 -15.42
CA ARG A 10 -16.97 11.57 -15.41
C ARG A 10 -17.04 10.83 -16.76
N LEU A 11 -17.05 11.55 -17.86
CA LEU A 11 -17.04 10.95 -19.20
C LEU A 11 -15.74 10.19 -19.46
N LEU A 12 -14.59 10.75 -19.08
CA LEU A 12 -13.28 10.08 -19.18
C LEU A 12 -13.26 8.79 -18.37
N GLN A 13 -13.80 8.82 -17.14
CA GLN A 13 -13.92 7.63 -16.31
C GLN A 13 -14.81 6.57 -16.98
N ALA A 14 -15.97 6.97 -17.52
CA ALA A 14 -16.93 6.06 -18.15
C ALA A 14 -16.36 5.33 -19.40
N ILE A 15 -15.40 5.94 -20.10
CA ILE A 15 -14.72 5.32 -21.25
C ILE A 15 -13.41 4.62 -20.89
N GLY A 16 -13.09 4.51 -19.58
CA GLY A 16 -11.90 3.82 -19.08
C GLY A 16 -10.60 4.63 -19.09
N GLU A 17 -10.65 5.93 -19.44
CA GLU A 17 -9.50 6.83 -19.43
C GLU A 17 -9.15 7.30 -17.98
N ARG A 18 -8.87 6.33 -17.10
CA ARG A 18 -8.70 6.53 -15.65
C ARG A 18 -7.63 7.57 -15.32
N GLY A 19 -6.48 7.54 -16.02
CA GLY A 19 -5.39 8.48 -15.79
C GLY A 19 -5.78 9.93 -16.11
N GLN A 20 -6.58 10.15 -17.13
CA GLN A 20 -7.11 11.48 -17.46
C GLN A 20 -8.21 11.88 -16.47
N ALA A 21 -9.16 11.00 -16.19
CA ALA A 21 -10.19 11.24 -15.19
C ALA A 21 -9.59 11.70 -13.85
N LYS A 22 -8.54 11.01 -13.36
CA LYS A 22 -7.81 11.40 -12.15
C LYS A 22 -7.31 12.84 -12.18
N ARG A 23 -6.74 13.29 -13.30
CA ARG A 23 -6.26 14.68 -13.45
C ARG A 23 -7.40 15.69 -13.30
N PHE A 24 -8.57 15.40 -13.87
CA PHE A 24 -9.75 16.27 -13.75
C PHE A 24 -10.28 16.31 -12.31
N PHE A 25 -10.34 15.17 -11.63
CA PHE A 25 -10.75 15.12 -10.22
C PHE A 25 -9.76 15.87 -9.31
N LEU A 26 -8.45 15.71 -9.52
CA LEU A 26 -7.43 16.44 -8.77
C LEU A 26 -7.52 17.96 -9.02
N HIS A 27 -7.70 18.37 -10.27
CA HIS A 27 -7.88 19.78 -10.61
C HIS A 27 -9.15 20.38 -9.96
N LEU A 28 -10.24 19.61 -9.92
CA LEU A 28 -11.46 20.02 -9.22
C LEU A 28 -11.25 20.15 -7.71
N ALA A 29 -10.37 19.32 -7.14
CA ALA A 29 -10.05 19.35 -5.72
C ALA A 29 -9.17 20.55 -5.33
N GLU A 30 -8.46 21.17 -6.30
CA GLU A 30 -7.66 22.37 -6.05
C GLU A 30 -8.53 23.54 -5.58
N GLY A 31 -8.16 24.16 -4.47
CA GLY A 31 -8.87 25.31 -3.93
C GLY A 31 -10.25 25.02 -3.33
N GLN A 32 -10.68 23.76 -3.23
CA GLN A 32 -11.91 23.39 -2.53
C GLN A 32 -11.72 23.49 -1.03
N ASP A 33 -12.80 23.83 -0.34
CA ASP A 33 -12.91 23.69 1.11
C ASP A 33 -13.19 22.23 1.49
N ARG A 34 -13.27 21.96 2.80
CA ARG A 34 -13.56 20.62 3.32
C ARG A 34 -14.84 20.03 2.73
N ALA A 35 -15.91 20.81 2.61
CA ALA A 35 -17.21 20.32 2.10
C ALA A 35 -17.12 19.96 0.64
N GLY A 36 -16.40 20.75 -0.17
CA GLY A 36 -16.15 20.47 -1.58
C GLY A 36 -15.33 19.20 -1.80
N LEU A 37 -14.26 18.99 -1.00
CA LEU A 37 -13.44 17.78 -1.03
C LEU A 37 -14.22 16.55 -0.59
N GLU A 38 -15.06 16.67 0.45
CA GLU A 38 -15.94 15.60 0.91
C GLU A 38 -16.94 15.20 -0.18
N ALA A 39 -17.63 16.17 -0.78
CA ALA A 39 -18.58 15.91 -1.87
C ALA A 39 -17.92 15.27 -3.09
N LEU A 40 -16.70 15.72 -3.46
CA LEU A 40 -15.96 15.17 -4.59
C LEU A 40 -15.48 13.74 -4.33
N SER A 41 -15.00 13.46 -3.12
CA SER A 41 -14.56 12.11 -2.73
C SER A 41 -15.74 11.15 -2.58
N ASP A 42 -16.88 11.60 -2.06
CA ASP A 42 -18.11 10.80 -1.99
C ASP A 42 -18.65 10.49 -3.39
N LEU A 43 -18.58 11.44 -4.33
CA LEU A 43 -18.93 11.18 -5.72
C LEU A 43 -18.03 10.09 -6.33
N ALA A 44 -16.73 10.12 -6.07
CA ALA A 44 -15.82 9.07 -6.54
C ALA A 44 -16.19 7.69 -5.97
N LEU A 45 -16.57 7.61 -4.68
CA LEU A 45 -17.07 6.37 -4.07
C LEU A 45 -18.38 5.90 -4.71
N LEU A 46 -19.31 6.80 -5.02
CA LEU A 46 -20.56 6.48 -5.73
C LEU A 46 -20.33 5.96 -7.15
N LEU A 47 -19.23 6.37 -7.80
CA LEU A 47 -18.82 5.89 -9.11
C LEU A 47 -18.02 4.56 -9.05
N ASP A 48 -17.91 3.95 -7.87
CA ASP A 48 -17.05 2.77 -7.60
C ASP A 48 -15.58 3.00 -8.00
N GLU A 49 -15.09 4.22 -7.73
CA GLU A 49 -13.71 4.63 -8.00
C GLU A 49 -12.94 4.91 -6.69
N PRO A 50 -12.60 3.85 -5.92
CA PRO A 50 -11.95 3.99 -4.62
C PRO A 50 -10.57 4.65 -4.72
N HIS A 51 -9.86 4.47 -5.85
CA HIS A 51 -8.60 5.15 -6.11
C HIS A 51 -8.79 6.67 -6.17
N LEU A 52 -9.77 7.15 -6.95
CA LEU A 52 -10.06 8.59 -7.05
C LEU A 52 -10.51 9.17 -5.70
N ALA A 53 -11.37 8.46 -4.98
CA ALA A 53 -11.81 8.87 -3.65
C ALA A 53 -10.63 9.03 -2.68
N LEU A 54 -9.73 8.05 -2.65
CA LEU A 54 -8.53 8.09 -1.79
C LEU A 54 -7.60 9.23 -2.17
N VAL A 55 -7.36 9.48 -3.45
CA VAL A 55 -6.47 10.55 -3.91
C VAL A 55 -7.00 11.93 -3.50
N VAL A 56 -8.31 12.19 -3.66
CA VAL A 56 -8.96 13.41 -3.18
C VAL A 56 -8.89 13.52 -1.66
N ALA A 57 -9.14 12.42 -0.93
CA ALA A 57 -9.06 12.40 0.53
C ALA A 57 -7.62 12.62 1.05
N LYS A 58 -6.59 12.20 0.31
CA LYS A 58 -5.18 12.51 0.63
C LYS A 58 -4.90 14.00 0.47
N GLN A 59 -5.42 14.65 -0.55
CA GLN A 59 -5.31 16.10 -0.72
C GLN A 59 -6.03 16.86 0.42
N ALA A 60 -7.18 16.38 0.88
CA ALA A 60 -7.85 16.91 2.07
C ALA A 60 -6.98 16.76 3.33
N ALA A 61 -6.33 15.60 3.49
CA ALA A 61 -5.46 15.32 4.64
C ALA A 61 -4.22 16.24 4.68
N GLU A 62 -3.66 16.62 3.53
CA GLU A 62 -2.59 17.62 3.43
C GLU A 62 -3.02 19.00 3.95
N GLN A 63 -4.32 19.31 3.88
CA GLN A 63 -4.93 20.50 4.45
C GLN A 63 -5.40 20.33 5.90
N GLY A 64 -5.11 19.18 6.53
CA GLY A 64 -5.49 18.87 7.91
C GLY A 64 -6.90 18.27 8.05
N TRP A 65 -7.60 17.94 6.96
CA TRP A 65 -8.95 17.39 7.01
C TRP A 65 -8.95 15.90 6.68
N ILE A 66 -9.28 15.08 7.65
CA ILE A 66 -9.43 13.63 7.45
C ILE A 66 -10.88 13.34 7.04
N LEU A 67 -11.05 12.70 5.89
CA LEU A 67 -12.31 12.22 5.33
C LEU A 67 -12.35 10.69 5.45
N PRO A 68 -12.81 10.09 6.57
CA PRO A 68 -12.55 8.68 6.91
C PRO A 68 -13.05 7.69 5.85
N ARG A 69 -14.24 7.91 5.28
CA ARG A 69 -14.84 7.01 4.28
C ARG A 69 -13.99 6.91 3.01
N ALA A 70 -13.52 8.05 2.52
CA ALA A 70 -12.72 8.13 1.30
C ALA A 70 -11.23 7.87 1.56
N TYR A 71 -10.73 8.18 2.76
CA TYR A 71 -9.34 7.93 3.15
C TYR A 71 -9.08 6.45 3.43
N TYR A 72 -10.11 5.69 3.86
CA TYR A 72 -10.08 4.26 4.09
C TYR A 72 -11.25 3.57 3.37
N PRO A 73 -11.28 3.60 2.03
CA PRO A 73 -12.36 2.98 1.28
C PRO A 73 -12.35 1.46 1.47
N VAL A 74 -13.54 0.87 1.38
CA VAL A 74 -13.75 -0.59 1.50
C VAL A 74 -14.39 -1.09 0.19
N PRO A 75 -13.65 -1.11 -0.92
CA PRO A 75 -14.19 -1.47 -2.23
C PRO A 75 -14.55 -2.95 -2.34
N GLU A 76 -15.57 -3.27 -3.11
CA GLU A 76 -16.01 -4.64 -3.35
C GLU A 76 -15.02 -5.46 -4.19
N MET A 77 -14.12 -4.79 -4.93
CA MET A 77 -13.05 -5.46 -5.68
C MET A 77 -12.08 -6.26 -4.79
N VAL A 78 -12.06 -6.03 -3.48
CA VAL A 78 -11.34 -6.87 -2.51
C VAL A 78 -12.34 -7.85 -1.89
N PRO A 79 -12.25 -9.16 -2.19
CA PRO A 79 -13.19 -10.17 -1.71
C PRO A 79 -13.33 -10.23 -0.20
N GLN A 80 -14.48 -10.71 0.27
CA GLN A 80 -14.74 -10.90 1.70
C GLN A 80 -13.92 -12.05 2.28
N GLU A 81 -13.81 -13.16 1.52
CA GLU A 81 -13.12 -14.37 1.92
C GLU A 81 -11.73 -14.41 1.29
N LEU A 82 -10.70 -14.29 2.13
CA LEU A 82 -9.30 -14.31 1.75
C LEU A 82 -8.48 -15.15 2.73
N ALA A 83 -7.28 -15.52 2.35
CA ALA A 83 -6.33 -16.24 3.22
C ALA A 83 -5.87 -15.43 4.46
N VAL A 84 -6.16 -14.13 4.48
CA VAL A 84 -5.92 -13.22 5.61
C VAL A 84 -7.18 -12.39 5.87
N SER A 85 -7.21 -11.64 6.98
CA SER A 85 -8.33 -10.73 7.22
C SER A 85 -8.48 -9.73 6.08
N ARG A 86 -9.72 -9.45 5.65
CA ARG A 86 -10.01 -8.45 4.61
C ARG A 86 -9.42 -7.07 4.96
N ALA A 87 -9.45 -6.71 6.23
CA ALA A 87 -8.87 -5.46 6.71
C ALA A 87 -7.36 -5.36 6.41
N LEU A 88 -6.62 -6.45 6.58
CA LEU A 88 -5.20 -6.49 6.28
C LEU A 88 -4.94 -6.44 4.76
N ALA A 89 -5.73 -7.16 3.97
CA ALA A 89 -5.65 -7.11 2.50
C ALA A 89 -5.95 -5.70 1.97
N LEU A 90 -6.98 -5.02 2.52
CA LEU A 90 -7.30 -3.61 2.20
C LEU A 90 -6.16 -2.66 2.58
N ALA A 91 -5.54 -2.85 3.73
CA ALA A 91 -4.41 -2.01 4.17
C ALA A 91 -3.20 -2.16 3.23
N ILE A 92 -2.89 -3.39 2.79
CA ILE A 92 -1.83 -3.64 1.81
C ILE A 92 -2.21 -3.05 0.45
N SER A 93 -3.41 -3.30 -0.08
CA SER A 93 -3.88 -2.75 -1.36
C SER A 93 -3.82 -1.21 -1.38
N ARG A 94 -4.22 -0.59 -0.27
CA ARG A 94 -4.12 0.86 -0.09
C ARG A 94 -2.67 1.35 -0.13
N ARG A 95 -1.75 0.60 0.45
CA ARG A 95 -0.32 0.96 0.48
C ARG A 95 0.36 0.73 -0.86
N GLU A 96 0.04 -0.36 -1.55
CA GLU A 96 0.73 -0.82 -2.75
C GLU A 96 0.29 -0.08 -4.02
N SER A 97 -1.01 0.12 -4.21
CA SER A 97 -1.57 0.70 -5.43
C SER A 97 -2.53 1.87 -5.20
N GLU A 98 -2.84 2.20 -3.94
CA GLU A 98 -3.95 3.12 -3.62
C GLU A 98 -5.29 2.66 -4.26
N PHE A 99 -5.51 1.35 -4.35
CA PHE A 99 -6.64 0.71 -5.03
C PHE A 99 -6.69 0.95 -6.54
N GLU A 100 -5.57 1.24 -7.21
CA GLU A 100 -5.50 1.30 -8.67
C GLU A 100 -5.25 -0.10 -9.25
N PRO A 101 -6.26 -0.74 -9.88
CA PRO A 101 -6.14 -2.13 -10.32
C PRO A 101 -5.18 -2.31 -11.51
N THR A 102 -4.92 -1.25 -12.27
CA THR A 102 -4.01 -1.28 -13.42
C THR A 102 -2.58 -0.84 -13.09
N ALA A 103 -2.28 -0.61 -11.80
CA ALA A 103 -0.98 -0.13 -11.36
C ALA A 103 0.16 -1.05 -11.80
N ARG A 104 1.25 -0.44 -12.24
CA ARG A 104 2.51 -1.11 -12.61
C ARG A 104 3.68 -0.37 -12.01
N SER A 105 4.55 -1.08 -11.31
CA SER A 105 5.78 -0.50 -10.78
C SER A 105 6.94 -0.63 -11.78
N SER A 106 8.02 0.10 -11.52
CA SER A 106 9.28 -0.03 -12.28
C SER A 106 9.93 -1.40 -12.14
N ALA A 107 9.62 -2.14 -11.08
CA ALA A 107 10.08 -3.52 -10.84
C ALA A 107 9.14 -4.57 -11.45
N ASN A 108 8.14 -4.15 -12.27
CA ASN A 108 7.14 -5.01 -12.88
C ASN A 108 6.20 -5.69 -11.87
N ALA A 109 6.01 -5.08 -10.70
CA ALA A 109 4.90 -5.47 -9.82
C ALA A 109 3.57 -4.96 -10.40
N LEU A 110 2.50 -5.75 -10.31
CA LEU A 110 1.27 -5.56 -11.06
C LEU A 110 0.03 -5.57 -10.16
N GLY A 111 -0.87 -4.64 -10.46
CA GLY A 111 -2.25 -4.61 -9.98
C GLY A 111 -2.41 -4.19 -8.53
N LEU A 112 -3.56 -4.55 -7.97
CA LEU A 112 -4.07 -4.05 -6.70
C LEU A 112 -3.11 -4.22 -5.52
N MET A 113 -2.51 -5.40 -5.37
CA MET A 113 -1.58 -5.74 -4.29
C MET A 113 -0.12 -5.80 -4.76
N GLN A 114 0.19 -5.25 -5.95
CA GLN A 114 1.54 -5.14 -6.53
C GLN A 114 2.34 -6.45 -6.50
N LEU A 115 1.79 -7.49 -7.12
CA LEU A 115 2.45 -8.78 -7.20
C LEU A 115 3.42 -8.83 -8.37
N LEU A 116 4.61 -9.37 -8.13
CA LEU A 116 5.48 -9.80 -9.22
C LEU A 116 4.87 -11.01 -9.96
N PRO A 117 4.94 -11.09 -11.31
CA PRO A 117 4.38 -12.20 -12.08
C PRO A 117 4.80 -13.58 -11.58
N GLU A 118 6.07 -13.73 -11.20
CA GLU A 118 6.61 -14.99 -10.67
C GLU A 118 5.99 -15.36 -9.32
N THR A 119 5.77 -14.36 -8.43
CA THR A 119 5.12 -14.57 -7.14
C THR A 119 3.67 -14.98 -7.35
N ALA A 120 2.96 -14.30 -8.26
CA ALA A 120 1.57 -14.61 -8.58
C ALA A 120 1.41 -16.02 -9.15
N ALA A 121 2.26 -16.42 -10.11
CA ALA A 121 2.25 -17.76 -10.69
C ALA A 121 2.50 -18.85 -9.64
N ARG A 122 3.43 -18.61 -8.70
CA ARG A 122 3.70 -19.52 -7.60
C ARG A 122 2.50 -19.65 -6.66
N MET A 123 1.85 -18.55 -6.30
CA MET A 123 0.64 -18.56 -5.45
C MET A 123 -0.52 -19.26 -6.14
N ALA A 124 -0.77 -18.96 -7.41
CA ALA A 124 -1.81 -19.62 -8.21
C ALA A 124 -1.60 -21.14 -8.25
N LYS A 125 -0.38 -21.59 -8.47
CA LYS A 125 -0.03 -23.03 -8.46
C LYS A 125 -0.32 -23.67 -7.09
N GLN A 126 0.01 -23.01 -5.99
CA GLN A 126 -0.25 -23.49 -4.63
C GLN A 126 -1.73 -23.58 -4.31
N LEU A 127 -2.53 -22.64 -4.83
CA LEU A 127 -3.97 -22.61 -4.67
C LEU A 127 -4.71 -23.51 -5.67
N GLY A 128 -4.02 -24.15 -6.62
CA GLY A 128 -4.65 -24.92 -7.70
C GLY A 128 -5.48 -24.06 -8.65
N MET A 129 -5.16 -22.77 -8.79
CA MET A 129 -5.89 -21.81 -9.62
C MET A 129 -5.23 -21.65 -10.99
N ALA A 130 -6.06 -21.52 -12.04
CA ALA A 130 -5.57 -21.05 -13.34
C ALA A 130 -5.11 -19.60 -13.22
N HIS A 131 -4.01 -19.26 -13.90
CA HIS A 131 -3.43 -17.93 -13.84
C HIS A 131 -2.74 -17.54 -15.14
N GLU A 132 -3.02 -16.33 -15.58
CA GLU A 132 -2.29 -15.62 -16.63
C GLU A 132 -1.86 -14.25 -16.11
N THR A 133 -0.65 -13.81 -16.43
CA THR A 133 -0.09 -12.54 -15.94
C THR A 133 -1.00 -11.33 -16.22
N ARG A 134 -1.73 -11.33 -17.36
CA ARG A 134 -2.66 -10.24 -17.69
C ARG A 134 -3.78 -10.07 -16.66
N GLN A 135 -4.18 -11.14 -15.96
CA GLN A 135 -5.23 -11.10 -14.94
C GLN A 135 -4.83 -10.24 -13.73
N LEU A 136 -3.52 -10.06 -13.49
CA LEU A 136 -3.06 -9.24 -12.37
C LEU A 136 -3.51 -7.77 -12.46
N THR A 137 -3.78 -7.26 -13.65
CA THR A 137 -4.29 -5.90 -13.87
C THR A 137 -5.73 -5.86 -14.40
N ALA A 138 -6.23 -6.97 -14.94
CA ALA A 138 -7.57 -7.04 -15.50
C ALA A 138 -8.63 -7.52 -14.49
N ASP A 139 -8.20 -8.27 -13.46
CA ASP A 139 -9.07 -8.85 -12.43
C ASP A 139 -8.52 -8.52 -11.04
N PRO A 140 -8.99 -7.43 -10.42
CA PRO A 140 -8.51 -7.02 -9.10
C PRO A 140 -8.84 -8.03 -8.00
N ALA A 141 -9.94 -8.79 -8.12
CA ALA A 141 -10.29 -9.83 -7.15
C ALA A 141 -9.30 -11.00 -7.24
N HIS A 142 -8.93 -11.43 -8.45
CA HIS A 142 -7.90 -12.45 -8.67
C HIS A 142 -6.55 -11.99 -8.09
N ASN A 143 -6.17 -10.73 -8.31
CA ASN A 143 -4.94 -10.16 -7.74
C ASN A 143 -4.99 -10.16 -6.21
N ALA A 144 -6.13 -9.78 -5.61
CA ALA A 144 -6.31 -9.76 -4.16
C ALA A 144 -6.23 -11.16 -3.53
N VAL A 145 -6.80 -12.18 -4.17
CA VAL A 145 -6.70 -13.58 -3.71
C VAL A 145 -5.26 -14.06 -3.68
N LEU A 146 -4.50 -13.84 -4.77
CA LEU A 146 -3.10 -14.24 -4.85
C LEU A 146 -2.21 -13.43 -3.88
N GLY A 147 -2.48 -12.13 -3.75
CA GLY A 147 -1.79 -11.25 -2.81
C GLY A 147 -2.02 -11.64 -1.36
N ALA A 148 -3.28 -11.98 -1.02
CA ALA A 148 -3.64 -12.47 0.31
C ALA A 148 -2.96 -13.82 0.64
N ALA A 149 -2.84 -14.71 -0.33
CA ALA A 149 -2.12 -15.98 -0.15
C ALA A 149 -0.63 -15.75 0.10
N TYR A 150 0.00 -14.84 -0.64
CA TYR A 150 1.39 -14.46 -0.41
C TYR A 150 1.59 -13.78 0.95
N LEU A 151 0.66 -12.92 1.35
CA LEU A 151 0.67 -12.27 2.65
C LEU A 151 0.50 -13.28 3.81
N ALA A 152 -0.35 -14.30 3.61
CA ALA A 152 -0.50 -15.40 4.57
C ALA A 152 0.82 -16.15 4.80
N GLN A 153 1.60 -16.42 3.75
CA GLN A 153 2.93 -17.02 3.89
C GLN A 153 3.88 -16.13 4.71
N MET A 154 3.82 -14.81 4.52
CA MET A 154 4.62 -13.87 5.31
C MET A 154 4.18 -13.86 6.78
N ILE A 155 2.89 -14.01 7.05
CA ILE A 155 2.38 -14.12 8.42
C ILE A 155 2.81 -15.43 9.07
N GLU A 156 2.76 -16.54 8.35
CA GLU A 156 3.22 -17.85 8.84
C GLU A 156 4.70 -17.81 9.21
N GLU A 157 5.53 -17.19 8.39
CA GLU A 157 6.98 -17.14 8.61
C GLU A 157 7.39 -16.08 9.64
N PHE A 158 6.80 -14.90 9.63
CA PHE A 158 7.27 -13.73 10.39
C PHE A 158 6.28 -13.21 11.43
N GLY A 159 5.06 -13.75 11.49
CA GLY A 159 4.09 -13.32 12.49
C GLY A 159 4.47 -13.73 13.93
N PRO A 160 3.87 -13.07 14.90
CA PRO A 160 2.89 -12.01 14.81
C PRO A 160 3.48 -10.59 14.55
N THR A 161 4.76 -10.46 14.27
CA THR A 161 5.44 -9.17 14.11
C THR A 161 5.04 -8.48 12.79
N VAL A 162 4.09 -7.55 12.84
CA VAL A 162 3.55 -6.85 11.66
C VAL A 162 4.64 -6.19 10.82
N ALA A 163 5.66 -5.60 11.46
CA ALA A 163 6.78 -4.97 10.75
C ALA A 163 7.58 -5.97 9.91
N MET A 164 7.81 -7.19 10.42
CA MET A 164 8.52 -8.24 9.71
C MET A 164 7.68 -8.81 8.55
N VAL A 165 6.38 -8.99 8.77
CA VAL A 165 5.43 -9.41 7.73
C VAL A 165 5.39 -8.38 6.60
N ALA A 166 5.25 -7.10 6.91
CA ALA A 166 5.24 -6.02 5.93
C ALA A 166 6.58 -5.93 5.17
N ALA A 167 7.70 -6.08 5.86
CA ALA A 167 9.01 -6.11 5.23
C ALA A 167 9.19 -7.33 4.30
N GLY A 168 8.70 -8.50 4.71
CA GLY A 168 8.69 -9.71 3.90
C GLY A 168 7.84 -9.58 2.65
N TYR A 169 6.67 -8.95 2.78
CA TYR A 169 5.79 -8.68 1.64
C TYR A 169 6.44 -7.71 0.64
N ASN A 170 6.91 -6.58 1.11
CA ASN A 170 7.44 -5.50 0.26
C ASN A 170 8.81 -5.83 -0.35
N ALA A 171 9.73 -6.41 0.43
CA ALA A 171 11.13 -6.59 0.03
C ALA A 171 11.53 -8.05 -0.20
N GLY A 172 10.54 -8.95 -0.16
CA GLY A 172 10.76 -10.40 -0.20
C GLY A 172 11.28 -10.97 1.14
N PRO A 173 11.02 -12.27 1.42
CA PRO A 173 11.34 -12.89 2.72
C PRO A 173 12.84 -12.97 3.00
N GLY A 174 13.69 -12.84 2.01
CA GLY A 174 15.14 -12.88 2.18
C GLY A 174 15.70 -11.76 3.05
N ARG A 175 15.10 -10.55 2.99
CA ARG A 175 15.55 -9.41 3.84
C ARG A 175 15.24 -9.63 5.32
N PRO A 176 13.98 -9.90 5.72
CA PRO A 176 13.71 -10.18 7.13
C PRO A 176 14.49 -11.38 7.67
N ARG A 177 14.67 -12.46 6.90
CA ARG A 177 15.52 -13.61 7.31
C ARG A 177 16.94 -13.17 7.64
N ARG A 178 17.54 -12.33 6.79
CA ARG A 178 18.88 -11.78 7.02
C ARG A 178 18.91 -10.91 8.27
N TRP A 179 17.90 -10.06 8.50
CA TRP A 179 17.82 -9.24 9.71
C TRP A 179 17.73 -10.10 10.98
N VAL A 180 16.93 -11.17 10.95
CA VAL A 180 16.88 -12.14 12.07
C VAL A 180 18.25 -12.75 12.31
N SER A 181 18.98 -13.13 11.27
CA SER A 181 20.32 -13.70 11.37
C SER A 181 21.36 -12.69 11.91
N GLU A 182 21.29 -11.43 11.48
CA GLU A 182 22.26 -10.38 11.86
C GLU A 182 21.97 -9.76 13.23
N PHE A 183 20.71 -9.54 13.58
CA PHE A 183 20.29 -8.73 14.73
C PHE A 183 19.53 -9.53 15.79
N GLY A 184 19.25 -10.79 15.53
CA GLY A 184 18.39 -11.64 16.35
C GLY A 184 16.91 -11.52 15.98
N ASP A 185 16.12 -12.49 16.42
CA ASP A 185 14.68 -12.53 16.15
C ASP A 185 13.95 -11.60 17.11
N PRO A 186 13.24 -10.56 16.61
CA PRO A 186 12.51 -9.61 17.45
C PRO A 186 11.37 -10.26 18.23
N ARG A 187 10.89 -11.45 17.84
CA ARG A 187 9.85 -12.21 18.57
C ARG A 187 10.35 -12.81 19.87
N ASN A 188 11.65 -12.97 20.00
CA ASN A 188 12.30 -13.52 21.21
C ASN A 188 12.65 -12.45 22.25
N HIS A 189 12.35 -11.18 21.97
CA HIS A 189 12.62 -10.06 22.86
C HIS A 189 11.32 -9.62 23.54
N SER A 190 11.29 -9.68 24.86
CA SER A 190 10.23 -9.06 25.66
C SER A 190 10.32 -7.54 25.55
N ILE A 191 9.16 -6.83 25.58
CA ILE A 191 9.13 -5.37 25.68
C ILE A 191 9.92 -4.89 26.94
N VAL A 192 10.01 -5.73 27.97
CA VAL A 192 10.79 -5.45 29.18
C VAL A 192 12.30 -5.43 28.89
N ASP A 193 12.78 -6.22 27.93
CA ASP A 193 14.20 -6.24 27.54
C ASP A 193 14.64 -4.98 26.79
N LEU A 194 13.68 -4.21 26.26
CA LEU A 194 13.93 -2.89 25.66
C LEU A 194 14.23 -1.81 26.71
N GLY A 195 13.96 -2.08 27.99
CA GLY A 195 14.24 -1.18 29.11
C GLY A 195 15.65 -1.28 29.67
N ASP A 196 16.38 -2.38 29.43
CA ASP A 196 17.78 -2.50 29.82
C ASP A 196 18.70 -1.97 28.71
N HIS A 197 18.92 -0.66 28.73
CA HIS A 197 19.68 0.08 27.72
C HIS A 197 21.20 -0.19 27.75
N SER A 198 21.75 -0.94 28.73
CA SER A 198 23.18 -1.13 28.84
C SER A 198 23.77 -2.08 27.77
N GLY A 199 23.01 -3.11 27.34
CA GLY A 199 23.42 -4.04 26.27
C GLY A 199 23.09 -3.55 24.85
N ASN A 200 22.05 -2.73 24.70
CA ASN A 200 21.61 -2.24 23.37
C ASN A 200 22.43 -1.05 22.85
N ARG A 201 23.04 -0.24 23.72
CA ARG A 201 23.94 0.85 23.29
C ARG A 201 25.10 0.34 22.45
N SER A 202 25.72 -0.76 22.85
CA SER A 202 26.85 -1.33 22.09
C SER A 202 26.45 -1.91 20.73
N ARG A 203 25.17 -2.30 20.53
CA ARG A 203 24.63 -2.75 19.24
C ARG A 203 24.22 -1.57 18.36
N LEU A 204 23.57 -0.53 18.91
CA LEU A 204 23.26 0.72 18.24
C LEU A 204 24.53 1.46 17.81
N ASP A 205 25.54 1.55 18.69
CA ASP A 205 26.86 2.12 18.39
C ASP A 205 27.62 1.35 17.30
N ARG A 206 27.35 0.04 17.14
CA ARG A 206 27.91 -0.78 16.06
C ARG A 206 27.21 -0.53 14.73
N MET A 207 25.88 -0.28 14.77
CA MET A 207 25.09 0.13 13.59
C MET A 207 25.46 1.54 13.14
N GLU A 208 25.74 2.46 14.05
CA GLU A 208 26.19 3.82 13.74
C GLU A 208 27.62 3.85 13.19
N ARG A 209 28.54 3.03 13.71
CA ARG A 209 29.92 2.91 13.19
C ARG A 209 29.98 2.25 11.81
N GLY A 210 29.04 1.38 11.45
CA GLY A 210 28.90 0.85 10.09
C GLY A 210 28.36 1.85 9.06
N LYS A 211 27.85 3.01 9.53
CA LYS A 211 27.27 4.06 8.72
C LYS A 211 28.17 5.29 8.54
N SER A 212 29.48 5.21 8.88
CA SER A 212 30.41 6.33 8.75
C SER A 212 30.75 6.72 7.29
N GLY A 213 29.82 6.56 6.37
CA GLY A 213 29.88 6.99 4.99
C GLY A 213 28.58 7.65 4.46
N LEU A 214 27.55 7.81 5.30
CA LEU A 214 26.29 8.45 4.93
C LEU A 214 25.98 9.58 5.90
N GLU A 215 26.00 10.82 5.38
CA GLU A 215 25.75 12.07 6.11
C GLU A 215 24.54 12.02 7.02
N LYS A 216 24.70 12.57 8.22
CA LYS A 216 23.67 12.78 9.23
C LYS A 216 22.63 13.79 8.72
N ALA A 217 21.48 13.31 8.24
CA ALA A 217 20.30 14.15 8.09
C ALA A 217 19.37 13.93 9.30
N PRO A 218 18.91 14.98 10.00
CA PRO A 218 17.96 14.82 11.09
C PRO A 218 16.62 14.36 10.54
N LEU A 219 16.04 13.30 11.13
CA LEU A 219 14.69 12.85 10.88
C LEU A 219 13.67 13.96 11.23
N ARG A 220 13.27 14.74 10.24
CA ARG A 220 12.06 15.56 10.34
C ARG A 220 10.89 14.72 9.88
N LEU A 221 9.87 14.60 10.71
CA LEU A 221 8.60 13.89 10.45
C LEU A 221 7.81 14.42 9.21
N ALA A 222 8.37 15.37 8.46
CA ALA A 222 7.75 16.00 7.30
C ALA A 222 8.20 15.47 5.93
N ASP A 223 9.18 14.54 5.85
CA ASP A 223 9.74 14.08 4.57
C ASP A 223 9.36 12.63 4.22
N SER A 224 8.07 12.28 4.31
CA SER A 224 7.56 11.00 3.81
C SER A 224 7.63 10.84 2.28
N ALA A 225 8.03 11.89 1.56
CA ALA A 225 8.14 11.90 0.09
C ALA A 225 9.51 11.43 -0.45
N LYS A 226 10.53 11.19 0.40
CA LYS A 226 11.91 10.89 -0.06
C LYS A 226 12.41 9.49 0.25
N PHE A 227 11.65 8.67 0.96
CA PHE A 227 11.95 7.24 0.97
C PHE A 227 11.35 6.62 -0.30
N GLY A 228 12.13 6.62 -1.35
CA GLY A 228 11.91 5.80 -2.54
C GLY A 228 11.91 4.32 -2.15
N LEU A 229 10.83 3.85 -1.57
CA LEU A 229 10.45 2.45 -1.62
C LEU A 229 10.14 2.18 -3.09
N ARG A 230 11.14 1.70 -3.80
CA ARG A 230 10.96 1.15 -5.14
C ARG A 230 10.17 -0.15 -4.97
N CYS A 231 8.89 -0.08 -5.26
CA CYS A 231 8.15 -1.25 -5.69
C CYS A 231 8.58 -1.61 -7.11
#